data_157a2e8284f33fb56f9dad21a8d0c9e5
#
_entry.id   157a2e8284f33fb56f9dad21a8d0c9e5
#
_cell.length_a   1.000
_cell.length_b   1.000
_cell.length_c   1.000
_cell.angle_alpha   90.00
_cell.angle_beta   90.00
_cell.angle_gamma   90.00
#
_symmetry.space_group_name_H-M   'P 1'
#
loop_
_entity.id
_entity.type
_entity.pdbx_description
1 polymer ?
#
loop_
_entity_poly.entity_id
_entity_poly.type
_entity_poly.pdbx_seq_one_letter_code
_entity_poly.pdbx_strand_id
1 'polypeptide(L)'
;RTSIYGTEAMLELGRRQKLKKLVYLSSMEQYGVPYESGQVMTEDRLGYLDHLNVRSSYSESKRLCECYCKSYVVEYGVPAVIARLAQTFGPGVPVSDNRVFMQFTKSALKHENIVLHTKGDSMSNYCYITDALTGILVLMKVGEAGEAYNVCHDEETRSIASIAHLVAT
;
A
#
# COMPACT_ATOMS: atom_id res chain seq x y z
N ARG A 1 -10.71 -13.01 0.11
CA ARG A 1 -10.90 -13.93 1.27
C ARG A 1 -9.77 -13.79 2.28
N THR A 2 -8.52 -14.08 1.91
CA THR A 2 -7.36 -14.06 2.82
C THR A 2 -7.20 -12.72 3.53
N SER A 3 -7.32 -11.60 2.83
CA SER A 3 -7.20 -10.26 3.42
C SER A 3 -8.22 -10.05 4.55
N ILE A 4 -9.49 -10.29 4.30
CA ILE A 4 -10.58 -10.00 5.23
C ILE A 4 -10.53 -10.95 6.43
N TYR A 5 -10.62 -12.26 6.19
CA TYR A 5 -10.63 -13.26 7.27
C TYR A 5 -9.31 -13.30 8.06
N GLY A 6 -8.17 -13.06 7.36
CA GLY A 6 -6.87 -12.98 8.02
C GLY A 6 -6.78 -11.77 8.96
N THR A 7 -7.29 -10.62 8.55
CA THR A 7 -7.31 -9.41 9.39
C THR A 7 -8.23 -9.61 10.60
N GLU A 8 -9.44 -10.12 10.37
CA GLU A 8 -10.37 -10.43 11.46
C GLU A 8 -9.76 -11.39 12.48
N ALA A 9 -9.15 -12.49 12.00
CA ALA A 9 -8.51 -13.47 12.87
C ALA A 9 -7.36 -12.87 13.70
N MET A 10 -6.55 -11.97 13.09
CA MET A 10 -5.46 -11.29 13.80
C MET A 10 -5.96 -10.26 14.82
N LEU A 11 -7.03 -9.54 14.51
CA LEU A 11 -7.68 -8.62 15.44
C LEU A 11 -8.30 -9.37 16.62
N GLU A 12 -8.98 -10.49 16.36
CA GLU A 12 -9.54 -11.34 17.41
C GLU A 12 -8.46 -11.99 18.28
N LEU A 13 -7.33 -12.41 17.67
CA LEU A 13 -6.16 -12.85 18.42
C LEU A 13 -5.63 -11.71 19.30
N GLY A 14 -5.54 -10.49 18.75
CA GLY A 14 -5.12 -9.29 19.47
C GLY A 14 -5.99 -9.01 20.69
N ARG A 15 -7.31 -9.14 20.52
CA ARG A 15 -8.29 -9.01 21.61
C ARG A 15 -8.08 -10.04 22.69
N ARG A 16 -7.97 -11.32 22.33
CA ARG A 16 -7.82 -12.44 23.29
C ARG A 16 -6.48 -12.40 24.03
N GLN A 17 -5.41 -12.09 23.32
CA GLN A 17 -4.05 -12.08 23.86
C GLN A 17 -3.65 -10.73 24.47
N LYS A 18 -4.53 -9.74 24.44
CA LYS A 18 -4.25 -8.37 24.95
C LYS A 18 -2.94 -7.82 24.37
N LEU A 19 -2.79 -7.86 23.06
CA LEU A 19 -1.58 -7.37 22.39
C LEU A 19 -1.32 -5.91 22.75
N LYS A 20 -0.04 -5.56 22.87
CA LYS A 20 0.38 -4.18 23.15
C LYS A 20 0.27 -3.27 21.91
N LYS A 21 0.38 -3.83 20.72
CA LYS A 21 0.27 -3.13 19.44
C LYS A 21 0.06 -4.14 18.31
N LEU A 22 -0.73 -3.73 17.32
CA LEU A 22 -0.90 -4.42 16.05
C LEU A 22 -0.75 -3.38 14.94
N VAL A 23 0.05 -3.63 13.91
CA VAL A 23 0.11 -2.80 12.72
C VAL A 23 -0.51 -3.55 11.55
N TYR A 24 -1.60 -3.01 11.02
CA TYR A 24 -2.23 -3.52 9.81
C TYR A 24 -1.57 -2.90 8.57
N LEU A 25 -1.01 -3.74 7.70
CA LEU A 25 -0.43 -3.30 6.45
C LEU A 25 -1.53 -3.11 5.40
N SER A 26 -1.97 -1.88 5.26
CA SER A 26 -2.88 -1.44 4.20
C SER A 26 -2.11 -1.09 2.93
N SER A 27 -2.71 -0.34 2.02
CA SER A 27 -2.13 0.00 0.72
C SER A 27 -2.64 1.35 0.23
N MET A 28 -1.83 2.08 -0.52
CA MET A 28 -2.27 3.27 -1.26
C MET A 28 -3.43 2.98 -2.22
N GLU A 29 -3.57 1.75 -2.70
CA GLU A 29 -4.65 1.33 -3.60
C GLU A 29 -6.05 1.56 -3.00
N GLN A 30 -6.17 1.62 -1.67
CA GLN A 30 -7.44 1.91 -0.99
C GLN A 30 -7.94 3.34 -1.25
N TYR A 31 -7.06 4.27 -1.62
CA TYR A 31 -7.47 5.64 -1.95
C TYR A 31 -8.39 5.69 -3.17
N GLY A 32 -8.20 4.81 -4.15
CA GLY A 32 -8.93 4.86 -5.41
C GLY A 32 -8.44 6.01 -6.29
N VAL A 33 -9.33 6.49 -7.17
CA VAL A 33 -9.03 7.58 -8.11
C VAL A 33 -9.38 8.92 -7.45
N PRO A 34 -8.43 9.86 -7.33
CA PRO A 34 -8.73 11.20 -6.82
C PRO A 34 -9.84 11.87 -7.63
N TYR A 35 -10.69 12.66 -6.98
CA TYR A 35 -11.75 13.41 -7.66
C TYR A 35 -11.20 14.56 -8.50
N GLU A 36 -10.07 15.11 -8.11
CA GLU A 36 -9.39 16.20 -8.82
C GLU A 36 -8.04 15.73 -9.33
N SER A 37 -7.69 16.09 -10.57
CA SER A 37 -6.40 15.75 -11.14
C SER A 37 -5.27 16.42 -10.38
N GLY A 38 -4.23 15.65 -10.03
CA GLY A 38 -3.09 16.13 -9.26
C GLY A 38 -3.34 16.31 -7.76
N GLN A 39 -4.50 15.89 -7.26
CA GLN A 39 -4.80 15.93 -5.82
C GLN A 39 -3.86 15.01 -5.04
N VAL A 40 -3.20 15.56 -4.02
CA VAL A 40 -2.44 14.78 -3.05
C VAL A 40 -3.42 14.09 -2.10
N MET A 41 -3.25 12.78 -1.93
CA MET A 41 -4.12 11.98 -1.06
C MET A 41 -3.54 11.96 0.36
N THR A 42 -4.22 12.66 1.25
CA THR A 42 -3.95 12.67 2.69
C THR A 42 -4.83 11.62 3.39
N GLU A 43 -4.50 11.29 4.63
CA GLU A 43 -5.13 10.17 5.35
C GLU A 43 -6.63 10.36 5.58
N ASP A 44 -7.10 11.59 5.64
CA ASP A 44 -8.51 12.00 5.83
C ASP A 44 -9.33 12.01 4.52
N ARG A 45 -8.71 11.72 3.37
CA ARG A 45 -9.37 11.78 2.06
C ARG A 45 -9.46 10.42 1.40
N LEU A 46 -10.56 10.16 0.72
CA LEU A 46 -10.76 9.00 -0.14
C LEU A 46 -11.22 9.47 -1.52
N GLY A 47 -10.78 8.76 -2.55
CA GLY A 47 -11.25 8.94 -3.91
C GLY A 47 -12.27 7.90 -4.31
N TYR A 48 -12.66 7.93 -5.56
CA TYR A 48 -13.64 7.03 -6.15
C TYR A 48 -13.08 5.63 -6.38
N LEU A 49 -13.87 4.61 -6.04
CA LEU A 49 -13.68 3.23 -6.48
C LEU A 49 -14.96 2.73 -7.13
N ASP A 50 -14.87 2.21 -8.34
CA ASP A 50 -15.96 1.50 -8.98
C ASP A 50 -16.05 0.09 -8.36
N HIS A 51 -16.97 -0.11 -7.44
CA HIS A 51 -17.16 -1.38 -6.72
C HIS A 51 -17.63 -2.54 -7.60
N LEU A 52 -18.11 -2.27 -8.82
CA LEU A 52 -18.46 -3.30 -9.80
C LEU A 52 -17.29 -3.68 -10.70
N ASN A 53 -16.17 -2.99 -10.64
CA ASN A 53 -14.96 -3.38 -11.32
C ASN A 53 -14.25 -4.50 -10.54
N VAL A 54 -13.93 -5.60 -11.21
CA VAL A 54 -13.25 -6.77 -10.61
C VAL A 54 -11.93 -6.38 -9.92
N ARG A 55 -11.20 -5.41 -10.44
CA ARG A 55 -9.95 -4.92 -9.86
C ARG A 55 -10.13 -4.22 -8.52
N SER A 56 -11.30 -3.65 -8.27
CA SER A 56 -11.59 -2.95 -7.01
C SER A 56 -11.69 -3.89 -5.81
N SER A 57 -11.79 -5.21 -6.02
CA SER A 57 -11.88 -6.20 -4.94
C SER A 57 -10.72 -6.13 -3.95
N TYR A 58 -9.51 -5.80 -4.41
CA TYR A 58 -8.35 -5.59 -3.54
C TYR A 58 -8.49 -4.30 -2.72
N SER A 59 -8.73 -3.18 -3.37
CA SER A 59 -8.84 -1.86 -2.73
C SER A 59 -10.00 -1.83 -1.74
N GLU A 60 -11.16 -2.36 -2.11
CA GLU A 60 -12.33 -2.47 -1.23
C GLU A 60 -12.06 -3.40 -0.03
N SER A 61 -11.34 -4.50 -0.24
CA SER A 61 -10.95 -5.36 0.88
C SER A 61 -10.02 -4.65 1.86
N LYS A 62 -9.13 -3.77 1.38
CA LYS A 62 -8.26 -2.95 2.22
C LYS A 62 -9.07 -1.92 3.03
N ARG A 63 -10.03 -1.22 2.40
CA ARG A 63 -10.95 -0.30 3.09
C ARG A 63 -11.74 -1.00 4.20
N LEU A 64 -12.31 -2.17 3.90
CA LEU A 64 -13.06 -2.95 4.88
C LEU A 64 -12.18 -3.38 6.06
N CYS A 65 -10.94 -3.82 5.80
CA CYS A 65 -10.01 -4.20 6.85
C CYS A 65 -9.57 -3.01 7.72
N GLU A 66 -9.40 -1.81 7.15
CA GLU A 66 -9.16 -0.59 7.94
C GLU A 66 -10.36 -0.27 8.84
N CYS A 67 -11.58 -0.42 8.31
CA CYS A 67 -12.81 -0.27 9.10
C CYS A 67 -12.85 -1.29 10.25
N TYR A 68 -12.48 -2.55 10.03
CA TYR A 68 -12.37 -3.56 11.09
C TYR A 68 -11.34 -3.16 12.14
N CYS A 69 -10.15 -2.68 11.74
CA CYS A 69 -9.16 -2.18 12.68
C CYS A 69 -9.74 -1.09 13.59
N LYS A 70 -10.40 -0.08 13.00
CA LYS A 70 -11.04 1.01 13.76
C LYS A 70 -12.13 0.50 14.69
N SER A 71 -13.01 -0.40 14.22
CA SER A 71 -14.08 -0.99 15.04
C SER A 71 -13.51 -1.75 16.24
N TYR A 72 -12.48 -2.59 16.04
CA TYR A 72 -11.86 -3.34 17.14
C TYR A 72 -11.14 -2.43 18.15
N VAL A 73 -10.60 -1.28 17.72
CA VAL A 73 -10.07 -0.28 18.65
C VAL A 73 -11.18 0.28 19.52
N VAL A 74 -12.30 0.70 18.90
CA VAL A 74 -13.40 1.38 19.60
C VAL A 74 -14.17 0.42 20.50
N GLU A 75 -14.46 -0.80 20.01
CA GLU A 75 -15.33 -1.74 20.74
C GLU A 75 -14.56 -2.58 21.77
N TYR A 76 -13.31 -2.94 21.47
CA TYR A 76 -12.56 -3.91 22.28
C TYR A 76 -11.22 -3.38 22.80
N GLY A 77 -10.83 -2.15 22.45
CA GLY A 77 -9.56 -1.56 22.88
C GLY A 77 -8.34 -2.26 22.28
N VAL A 78 -8.47 -2.96 21.14
CA VAL A 78 -7.33 -3.58 20.45
C VAL A 78 -6.46 -2.49 19.84
N PRO A 79 -5.17 -2.33 20.22
CA PRO A 79 -4.35 -1.20 19.79
C PRO A 79 -3.83 -1.38 18.36
N ALA A 80 -4.74 -1.38 17.39
CA ALA A 80 -4.44 -1.52 15.98
C ALA A 80 -4.12 -0.17 15.34
N VAL A 81 -3.03 -0.10 14.58
CA VAL A 81 -2.57 1.06 13.79
C VAL A 81 -2.56 0.65 12.32
N ILE A 82 -2.89 1.56 11.43
CA ILE A 82 -3.02 1.30 10.00
C ILE A 82 -1.86 1.94 9.25
N ALA A 83 -1.07 1.14 8.51
CA ALA A 83 0.01 1.60 7.64
C ALA A 83 -0.42 1.48 6.17
N ARG A 84 -0.66 2.59 5.48
CA ARG A 84 -0.98 2.64 4.05
C ARG A 84 0.32 2.73 3.26
N LEU A 85 0.78 1.56 2.79
CA LEU A 85 2.05 1.46 2.07
C LEU A 85 1.91 1.96 0.63
N ALA A 86 2.85 2.80 0.20
CA ALA A 86 3.06 3.16 -1.19
C ALA A 86 3.59 1.96 -2.00
N GLN A 87 3.89 2.17 -3.30
CA GLN A 87 4.52 1.14 -4.14
C GLN A 87 5.90 0.78 -3.58
N THR A 88 5.93 -0.25 -2.74
CA THR A 88 7.16 -0.70 -2.10
C THR A 88 7.97 -1.58 -3.05
N PHE A 89 9.24 -1.25 -3.20
CA PHE A 89 10.20 -1.96 -4.05
C PHE A 89 11.54 -2.15 -3.34
N GLY A 90 12.38 -3.04 -3.86
CA GLY A 90 13.70 -3.31 -3.30
C GLY A 90 14.12 -4.76 -3.46
N PRO A 91 15.23 -5.18 -2.86
CA PRO A 91 15.72 -6.56 -2.92
C PRO A 91 14.75 -7.54 -2.24
N GLY A 92 14.84 -8.81 -2.61
CA GLY A 92 14.00 -9.87 -2.05
C GLY A 92 12.68 -10.10 -2.79
N VAL A 93 12.42 -9.35 -3.87
CA VAL A 93 11.23 -9.56 -4.70
C VAL A 93 11.39 -10.84 -5.51
N PRO A 94 10.39 -11.76 -5.52
CA PRO A 94 10.46 -13.00 -6.29
C PRO A 94 10.62 -12.74 -7.79
N VAL A 95 11.37 -13.60 -8.48
CA VAL A 95 11.53 -13.54 -9.94
C VAL A 95 10.17 -13.64 -10.67
N SER A 96 9.18 -14.31 -10.07
CA SER A 96 7.83 -14.43 -10.60
C SER A 96 6.98 -13.15 -10.46
N ASP A 97 7.46 -12.13 -9.75
CA ASP A 97 6.74 -10.87 -9.62
C ASP A 97 6.59 -10.18 -10.98
N ASN A 98 5.37 -9.78 -11.31
CA ASN A 98 5.01 -9.16 -12.58
C ASN A 98 4.61 -7.69 -12.45
N ARG A 99 4.87 -7.05 -11.30
CA ARG A 99 4.66 -5.60 -11.17
C ARG A 99 5.54 -4.86 -12.17
N VAL A 100 5.08 -3.69 -12.59
CA VAL A 100 5.67 -2.91 -13.69
C VAL A 100 7.19 -2.70 -13.49
N PHE A 101 7.62 -2.25 -12.31
CA PHE A 101 9.03 -2.01 -12.04
C PHE A 101 9.88 -3.29 -12.12
N MET A 102 9.34 -4.46 -11.73
CA MET A 102 10.04 -5.74 -11.88
C MET A 102 10.12 -6.19 -13.34
N GLN A 103 9.09 -5.91 -14.15
CA GLN A 103 9.16 -6.16 -15.59
C GLN A 103 10.28 -5.32 -16.23
N PHE A 104 10.36 -4.03 -15.91
CA PHE A 104 11.41 -3.15 -16.42
C PHE A 104 12.81 -3.60 -15.98
N THR A 105 12.97 -3.93 -14.70
CA THR A 105 14.24 -4.46 -14.17
C THR A 105 14.66 -5.75 -14.89
N LYS A 106 13.72 -6.67 -15.14
CA LYS A 106 14.02 -7.91 -15.88
C LYS A 106 14.45 -7.63 -17.32
N SER A 107 13.78 -6.71 -18.02
CA SER A 107 14.15 -6.32 -19.37
C SER A 107 15.54 -5.68 -19.40
N ALA A 108 15.83 -4.76 -18.48
CA ALA A 108 17.15 -4.14 -18.38
C ALA A 108 18.27 -5.16 -18.11
N LEU A 109 18.09 -6.07 -17.16
CA LEU A 109 19.07 -7.12 -16.84
C LEU A 109 19.33 -8.09 -17.99
N LYS A 110 18.36 -8.27 -18.87
CA LYS A 110 18.49 -9.12 -20.09
C LYS A 110 18.95 -8.34 -21.32
N HIS A 111 19.16 -7.03 -21.20
CA HIS A 111 19.43 -6.13 -22.34
C HIS A 111 18.32 -6.16 -23.41
N GLU A 112 17.06 -6.35 -22.96
CA GLU A 112 15.87 -6.33 -23.80
C GLU A 112 15.22 -4.94 -23.75
N ASN A 113 14.45 -4.60 -24.79
CA ASN A 113 13.70 -3.35 -24.81
C ASN A 113 12.64 -3.29 -23.71
N ILE A 114 12.53 -2.17 -23.02
CA ILE A 114 11.42 -1.90 -22.11
C ILE A 114 10.22 -1.47 -22.93
N VAL A 115 9.14 -2.26 -22.89
CA VAL A 115 7.91 -2.00 -23.66
C VAL A 115 6.84 -1.42 -22.75
N LEU A 116 6.35 -0.23 -23.07
CA LEU A 116 5.19 0.38 -22.43
C LEU A 116 3.93 0.00 -23.21
N HIS A 117 2.95 -0.63 -22.53
CA HIS A 117 1.67 -0.98 -23.14
C HIS A 117 0.66 0.20 -23.17
N THR A 118 1.01 1.31 -22.51
CA THR A 118 0.25 2.56 -22.47
C THR A 118 1.21 3.74 -22.62
N LYS A 119 0.70 4.97 -22.61
CA LYS A 119 1.56 6.18 -22.60
C LYS A 119 2.46 6.29 -21.37
N GLY A 120 2.14 5.54 -20.31
CA GLY A 120 2.93 5.54 -19.08
C GLY A 120 2.71 6.77 -18.19
N ASP A 121 1.61 7.50 -18.38
CA ASP A 121 1.32 8.75 -17.65
C ASP A 121 0.80 8.51 -16.22
N SER A 122 0.46 7.25 -15.86
CA SER A 122 0.00 6.93 -14.52
C SER A 122 1.07 7.26 -13.50
N MET A 123 0.70 8.07 -12.52
CA MET A 123 1.57 8.51 -11.41
C MET A 123 1.42 7.56 -10.22
N SER A 124 2.51 7.23 -9.58
CA SER A 124 2.54 6.48 -8.32
C SER A 124 3.66 6.98 -7.42
N ASN A 125 3.44 6.88 -6.12
CA ASN A 125 4.51 7.08 -5.14
C ASN A 125 5.27 5.78 -4.94
N TYR A 126 6.60 5.86 -4.94
CA TYR A 126 7.50 4.73 -4.77
C TYR A 126 8.27 4.86 -3.46
N CYS A 127 8.28 3.78 -2.66
CA CYS A 127 8.95 3.74 -1.37
C CYS A 127 9.92 2.57 -1.33
N TYR A 128 11.20 2.85 -1.03
CA TYR A 128 12.18 1.77 -0.93
C TYR A 128 11.91 0.92 0.31
N ILE A 129 12.22 -0.36 0.23
CA ILE A 129 11.86 -1.34 1.27
C ILE A 129 12.40 -0.98 2.67
N THR A 130 13.58 -0.38 2.78
CA THR A 130 14.14 0.03 4.06
C THR A 130 13.35 1.16 4.71
N ASP A 131 12.85 2.10 3.90
CA ASP A 131 12.05 3.23 4.37
C ASP A 131 10.65 2.74 4.79
N ALA A 132 10.07 1.83 3.99
CA ALA A 132 8.81 1.18 4.35
C ALA A 132 8.92 0.41 5.67
N LEU A 133 9.99 -0.37 5.86
CA LEU A 133 10.24 -1.09 7.11
C LEU A 133 10.46 -0.13 8.28
N THR A 134 11.23 0.94 8.08
CA THR A 134 11.43 1.98 9.11
C THR A 134 10.11 2.60 9.51
N GLY A 135 9.27 2.99 8.53
CA GLY A 135 7.93 3.52 8.80
C GLY A 135 7.06 2.56 9.60
N ILE A 136 7.03 1.27 9.24
CA ILE A 136 6.29 0.24 9.99
C ILE A 136 6.79 0.12 11.44
N LEU A 137 8.12 0.13 11.66
CA LEU A 137 8.71 0.04 13.01
C LEU A 137 8.43 1.30 13.85
N VAL A 138 8.42 2.47 13.21
CA VAL A 138 8.01 3.73 13.86
C VAL A 138 6.55 3.64 14.29
N LEU A 139 5.66 3.20 13.41
CA LEU A 139 4.23 3.02 13.73
C LEU A 139 4.01 1.98 14.82
N MET A 140 4.79 0.90 14.82
CA MET A 140 4.77 -0.09 15.91
C MET A 140 5.10 0.55 17.25
N LYS A 141 6.01 1.53 17.29
CA LYS A 141 6.45 2.19 18.52
C LYS A 141 5.53 3.32 18.95
N VAL A 142 5.19 4.24 18.04
CA VAL A 142 4.53 5.51 18.38
C VAL A 142 3.18 5.74 17.70
N GLY A 143 2.77 4.90 16.73
CA GLY A 143 1.49 5.06 16.04
C GLY A 143 0.30 5.04 17.01
N GLU A 144 -0.68 5.88 16.80
CA GLU A 144 -1.89 5.97 17.61
C GLU A 144 -2.91 4.90 17.18
N ALA A 145 -3.56 4.27 18.16
CA ALA A 145 -4.54 3.22 17.90
C ALA A 145 -5.76 3.79 17.16
N GLY A 146 -6.15 3.13 16.09
CA GLY A 146 -7.27 3.53 15.25
C GLY A 146 -6.95 4.57 14.20
N GLU A 147 -5.71 5.05 14.14
CA GLU A 147 -5.28 6.01 13.14
C GLU A 147 -4.58 5.34 11.95
N ALA A 148 -4.73 5.96 10.77
CA ALA A 148 -4.07 5.56 9.54
C ALA A 148 -2.92 6.51 9.21
N TYR A 149 -1.85 5.97 8.64
CA TYR A 149 -0.65 6.71 8.27
C TYR A 149 -0.18 6.30 6.89
N ASN A 150 0.15 7.26 6.04
CA ASN A 150 0.84 7.01 4.80
C ASN A 150 2.30 6.64 5.08
N VAL A 151 2.73 5.53 4.50
CA VAL A 151 4.14 5.10 4.50
C VAL A 151 4.64 5.20 3.08
N CYS A 152 5.23 6.35 2.77
CA CYS A 152 5.62 6.76 1.43
C CYS A 152 6.90 7.62 1.49
N HIS A 153 7.43 7.98 0.34
CA HIS A 153 8.46 9.00 0.21
C HIS A 153 7.85 10.24 -0.45
N ASP A 154 7.77 11.36 0.25
CA ASP A 154 6.99 12.53 -0.17
C ASP A 154 7.40 13.09 -1.55
N GLU A 155 8.67 13.00 -1.90
CA GLU A 155 9.23 13.54 -3.14
C GLU A 155 9.28 12.51 -4.30
N GLU A 156 8.97 11.24 -4.06
CA GLU A 156 9.14 10.14 -5.04
C GLU A 156 7.83 9.73 -5.73
N THR A 157 7.08 10.72 -6.20
CA THR A 157 5.94 10.48 -7.10
C THR A 157 6.41 10.53 -8.55
N ARG A 158 6.30 9.41 -9.27
CA ARG A 158 6.83 9.26 -10.62
C ARG A 158 5.80 8.63 -11.56
N SER A 159 5.88 9.00 -12.84
CA SER A 159 5.12 8.32 -13.89
C SER A 159 5.77 6.96 -14.23
N ILE A 160 4.96 6.04 -14.76
CA ILE A 160 5.48 4.75 -15.27
C ILE A 160 6.54 4.98 -16.35
N ALA A 161 6.35 5.97 -17.23
CA ALA A 161 7.32 6.33 -18.25
C ALA A 161 8.64 6.82 -17.65
N SER A 162 8.59 7.65 -16.60
CA SER A 162 9.82 8.12 -15.94
C SER A 162 10.59 7.00 -15.24
N ILE A 163 9.88 6.01 -14.65
CA ILE A 163 10.52 4.82 -14.08
C ILE A 163 11.16 3.96 -15.16
N ALA A 164 10.48 3.76 -16.31
CA ALA A 164 11.06 3.04 -17.44
C ALA A 164 12.36 3.69 -17.92
N HIS A 165 12.36 5.02 -18.04
CA HIS A 165 13.56 5.77 -18.43
C HIS A 165 14.69 5.63 -17.40
N LEU A 166 14.38 5.76 -16.11
CA LEU A 166 15.36 5.61 -15.03
C LEU A 166 16.00 4.22 -15.00
N VAL A 167 15.25 3.17 -15.33
CA VAL A 167 15.77 1.79 -15.35
C VAL A 167 16.59 1.52 -16.62
N ALA A 168 16.34 2.25 -17.71
CA ALA A 168 17.05 2.09 -18.99
C ALA A 168 18.42 2.81 -19.02
N THR A 169 18.70 3.72 -18.09
CA THR A 169 19.98 4.46 -17.96
C THR A 169 20.92 3.76 -16.99
#